data_fc4f9d8427065f14e0b697b4e2082f09
#
_entry.id   fc4f9d8427065f14e0b697b4e2082f09
#
_cell.length_a   1.000
_cell.length_b   1.000
_cell.length_c   1.000
_cell.angle_alpha   90.00
_cell.angle_beta   90.00
_cell.angle_gamma   90.00
#
_symmetry.space_group_name_H-M   'P 1'
#
loop_
_entity.id
_entity.type
_entity.pdbx_description
1 polymer ?
#
loop_
_entity_poly.entity_id
_entity_poly.type
_entity_poly.pdbx_seq_one_letter_code
_entity_poly.pdbx_strand_id
1 'polypeptide(L)'
;MVGSKEDKEKDRSFYEDVLDLRGKLSLRQSLAVLSKAKLTISNDSAVAHLSRAVGTKVLMIYGATSPQFGFYPFKDEGDYLYANLLCQPCDIHGKKECKFKDYRCFSAISPEKVYEKAVSLV
;
A
#
# COMPACT_ATOMS: atom_id res chain seq x y z
N MET A 1 -8.25 4.45 -7.44
CA MET A 1 -6.84 4.05 -7.37
C MET A 1 -5.98 5.28 -7.69
N VAL A 2 -5.00 5.57 -6.86
CA VAL A 2 -4.10 6.71 -7.03
C VAL A 2 -2.66 6.25 -7.17
N GLY A 3 -1.82 7.08 -7.76
CA GLY A 3 -0.40 6.77 -7.97
C GLY A 3 0.24 7.74 -8.97
N SER A 4 1.53 7.59 -9.20
CA SER A 4 2.28 8.40 -10.15
C SER A 4 2.08 7.94 -11.59
N LYS A 5 2.60 8.74 -12.53
CA LYS A 5 2.67 8.33 -13.94
C LYS A 5 3.53 7.09 -14.11
N GLU A 6 4.60 6.98 -13.33
CA GLU A 6 5.49 5.81 -13.33
C GLU A 6 4.74 4.55 -12.88
N ASP A 7 3.91 4.65 -11.84
CA ASP A 7 3.08 3.53 -11.41
C ASP A 7 2.14 3.06 -12.52
N LYS A 8 1.54 4.01 -13.25
CA LYS A 8 0.67 3.69 -14.39
C LYS A 8 1.44 3.01 -15.53
N GLU A 9 2.67 3.42 -15.77
CA GLU A 9 3.51 2.83 -16.81
C GLU A 9 3.95 1.40 -16.45
N LYS A 10 4.21 1.13 -15.17
CA LYS A 10 4.59 -0.20 -14.67
C LYS A 10 3.43 -1.18 -14.74
N ASP A 11 2.22 -0.71 -14.56
CA ASP A 11 1.02 -1.53 -14.62
C ASP A 11 -0.05 -0.82 -15.43
N ARG A 12 -0.15 -1.18 -16.72
CA ARG A 12 -1.13 -0.64 -17.67
C ARG A 12 -2.44 -1.43 -17.69
N SER A 13 -2.60 -2.37 -16.77
CA SER A 13 -3.82 -3.17 -16.69
C SER A 13 -5.06 -2.32 -16.50
N PHE A 14 -6.14 -2.71 -17.14
CA PHE A 14 -7.46 -2.13 -16.92
C PHE A 14 -8.18 -2.93 -15.83
N TYR A 15 -8.71 -2.22 -14.85
CA TYR A 15 -9.46 -2.82 -13.75
C TYR A 15 -10.92 -2.38 -13.85
N GLU A 16 -11.81 -3.32 -14.09
CA GLU A 16 -13.25 -3.06 -14.15
C GLU A 16 -13.75 -2.58 -12.78
N ASP A 17 -14.71 -1.66 -12.79
CA ASP A 17 -15.31 -1.07 -11.59
C ASP A 17 -14.30 -0.31 -10.68
N VAL A 18 -13.14 0.03 -11.20
CA VAL A 18 -12.13 0.83 -10.49
C VAL A 18 -11.90 2.16 -11.21
N LEU A 19 -12.05 3.26 -10.46
CA LEU A 19 -11.67 4.58 -10.97
C LEU A 19 -10.16 4.72 -10.87
N ASP A 20 -9.48 4.71 -12.01
CA ASP A 20 -8.03 4.80 -12.10
C ASP A 20 -7.60 6.24 -12.29
N LEU A 21 -7.04 6.83 -11.23
CA LEU A 21 -6.55 8.21 -11.20
C LEU A 21 -5.02 8.29 -11.23
N ARG A 22 -4.34 7.17 -11.46
CA ARG A 22 -2.87 7.15 -11.50
C ARG A 22 -2.33 8.07 -12.60
N GLY A 23 -1.38 8.93 -12.22
CA GLY A 23 -0.77 9.89 -13.14
C GLY A 23 -1.66 11.07 -13.54
N LYS A 24 -2.87 11.19 -13.00
CA LYS A 24 -3.84 12.22 -13.37
C LYS A 24 -3.99 13.34 -12.35
N LEU A 25 -3.43 13.16 -11.15
CA LEU A 25 -3.62 14.08 -10.02
C LEU A 25 -2.30 14.73 -9.62
N SER A 26 -2.38 15.99 -9.21
CA SER A 26 -1.31 16.66 -8.48
C SER A 26 -1.23 16.09 -7.05
N LEU A 27 -0.17 16.41 -6.31
CA LEU A 27 -0.05 16.01 -4.90
C LEU A 27 -1.25 16.52 -4.08
N ARG A 28 -1.62 17.78 -4.27
CA ARG A 28 -2.75 18.39 -3.56
C ARG A 28 -4.08 17.70 -3.89
N GLN A 29 -4.29 17.37 -5.16
CA GLN A 29 -5.48 16.64 -5.59
C GLN A 29 -5.52 15.22 -5.02
N SER A 30 -4.37 14.55 -4.95
CA SER A 30 -4.26 13.23 -4.33
C SER A 30 -4.62 13.27 -2.85
N LEU A 31 -4.14 14.28 -2.12
CA LEU A 31 -4.51 14.49 -0.71
C LEU A 31 -6.02 14.70 -0.55
N ALA A 32 -6.64 15.47 -1.44
CA ALA A 32 -8.08 15.72 -1.41
C ALA A 32 -8.88 14.42 -1.63
N VAL A 33 -8.48 13.59 -2.60
CA VAL A 33 -9.12 12.29 -2.85
C VAL A 33 -8.96 11.37 -1.63
N LEU A 34 -7.75 11.27 -1.09
CA LEU A 34 -7.47 10.43 0.07
C LEU A 34 -8.28 10.86 1.29
N SER A 35 -8.48 12.17 1.49
CA SER A 35 -9.27 12.69 2.62
C SER A 35 -10.73 12.27 2.59
N LYS A 36 -11.24 11.91 1.42
CA LYS A 36 -12.63 11.45 1.22
C LYS A 36 -12.76 9.93 1.24
N ALA A 37 -11.67 9.20 1.25
CA ALA A 37 -11.70 7.75 1.31
C ALA A 37 -12.07 7.25 2.71
N LYS A 38 -12.77 6.14 2.78
CA LYS A 38 -13.06 5.46 4.06
C LYS A 38 -11.85 4.70 4.57
N LEU A 39 -11.04 4.21 3.65
CA LEU A 39 -9.83 3.44 3.93
C LEU A 39 -8.90 3.54 2.72
N THR A 40 -7.62 3.63 2.98
CA THR A 40 -6.58 3.48 1.97
C THR A 40 -5.89 2.14 2.16
N ILE A 41 -5.77 1.37 1.09
CA ILE A 41 -4.97 0.14 1.07
C ILE A 41 -3.73 0.44 0.24
N SER A 42 -2.57 0.26 0.80
CA SER A 42 -1.31 0.68 0.18
C SER A 42 -0.15 -0.20 0.61
N ASN A 43 0.85 -0.33 -0.25
CA ASN A 43 2.15 -0.83 0.18
C ASN A 43 2.85 0.22 1.07
N ASP A 44 4.06 -0.09 1.52
CA ASP A 44 4.94 0.87 2.19
C ASP A 44 5.42 1.92 1.17
N SER A 45 4.63 2.97 1.03
CA SER A 45 4.83 4.03 0.03
C SER A 45 4.31 5.38 0.54
N ALA A 46 4.58 6.42 -0.23
CA ALA A 46 4.15 7.78 0.08
C ALA A 46 2.62 7.90 0.28
N VAL A 47 1.83 7.13 -0.46
CA VAL A 47 0.36 7.17 -0.37
C VAL A 47 -0.12 6.80 1.04
N ALA A 48 0.51 5.83 1.68
CA ALA A 48 0.18 5.46 3.06
C ALA A 48 0.36 6.64 4.02
N HIS A 49 1.48 7.34 3.90
CA HIS A 49 1.79 8.50 4.76
C HIS A 49 0.90 9.70 4.47
N LEU A 50 0.57 9.92 3.19
CA LEU A 50 -0.36 10.98 2.79
C LEU A 50 -1.76 10.74 3.37
N SER A 51 -2.22 9.49 3.36
CA SER A 51 -3.51 9.13 3.96
C SER A 51 -3.55 9.41 5.45
N ARG A 52 -2.50 9.05 6.16
CA ARG A 52 -2.38 9.34 7.60
C ARG A 52 -2.40 10.85 7.87
N ALA A 53 -1.70 11.61 7.03
CA ALA A 53 -1.63 13.07 7.16
C ALA A 53 -3.00 13.75 7.02
N VAL A 54 -3.92 13.19 6.23
CA VAL A 54 -5.28 13.72 6.06
C VAL A 54 -6.32 13.03 6.95
N GLY A 55 -5.88 12.17 7.88
CA GLY A 55 -6.76 11.52 8.85
C GLY A 55 -7.53 10.32 8.32
N THR A 56 -7.17 9.79 7.16
CA THR A 56 -7.78 8.60 6.59
C THR A 56 -7.05 7.36 7.09
N LYS A 57 -7.80 6.38 7.60
CA LYS A 57 -7.21 5.10 8.02
C LYS A 57 -6.53 4.40 6.86
N VAL A 58 -5.43 3.70 7.16
CA VAL A 58 -4.64 3.00 6.17
C VAL A 58 -4.42 1.54 6.58
N LEU A 59 -4.52 0.64 5.60
CA LEU A 59 -4.07 -0.73 5.72
C LEU A 59 -2.81 -0.87 4.86
N MET A 60 -1.67 -1.07 5.50
CA MET A 60 -0.39 -1.22 4.81
C MET A 60 -0.06 -2.67 4.56
N ILE A 61 0.43 -2.97 3.37
CA ILE A 61 0.88 -4.31 2.99
C ILE A 61 2.39 -4.24 2.78
N TYR A 62 3.14 -4.94 3.61
CA TYR A 62 4.59 -4.96 3.55
C TYR A 62 5.09 -6.11 2.68
N GLY A 63 6.07 -5.81 1.83
CA GLY A 63 6.79 -6.79 1.02
C GLY A 63 8.26 -6.81 1.41
N ALA A 64 9.10 -6.10 0.64
CA ALA A 64 10.54 -6.07 0.84
C ALA A 64 10.98 -5.32 2.11
N THR A 65 10.18 -4.37 2.58
CA THR A 65 10.44 -3.57 3.78
C THR A 65 9.81 -4.21 5.02
N SER A 66 9.93 -3.57 6.17
CA SER A 66 9.45 -4.12 7.44
C SER A 66 8.74 -3.05 8.29
N PRO A 67 7.66 -3.42 9.01
CA PRO A 67 7.08 -2.54 10.03
C PRO A 67 8.11 -2.10 11.07
N GLN A 68 9.12 -2.92 11.33
CA GLN A 68 10.18 -2.60 12.31
C GLN A 68 11.04 -1.40 11.92
N PHE A 69 10.99 -0.95 10.66
CA PHE A 69 11.67 0.26 10.23
C PHE A 69 11.02 1.55 10.77
N GLY A 70 9.86 1.45 11.43
CA GLY A 70 9.24 2.57 12.12
C GLY A 70 8.21 3.36 11.33
N PHE A 71 7.86 2.93 10.11
CA PHE A 71 6.92 3.63 9.23
C PHE A 71 5.54 2.98 9.17
N TYR A 72 5.18 2.23 10.19
CA TYR A 72 3.86 1.60 10.28
C TYR A 72 2.80 2.58 10.82
N PRO A 73 1.50 2.37 10.51
CA PRO A 73 0.44 3.19 11.09
C PRO A 73 0.26 2.87 12.57
N PHE A 74 0.00 3.90 13.36
CA PHE A 74 -0.34 3.71 14.77
C PHE A 74 -1.73 3.06 14.89
N LYS A 75 -2.04 2.54 16.07
CA LYS A 75 -3.26 1.77 16.31
C LYS A 75 -4.55 2.49 15.89
N ASP A 76 -4.61 3.79 16.09
CA ASP A 76 -5.76 4.64 15.70
C ASP A 76 -5.71 5.11 14.24
N GLU A 77 -4.60 4.89 13.54
CA GLU A 77 -4.39 5.28 12.15
C GLU A 77 -4.63 4.15 11.15
N GLY A 78 -4.75 2.93 11.62
CA GLY A 78 -4.95 1.77 10.76
C GLY A 78 -4.25 0.51 11.26
N ASP A 79 -3.81 -0.32 10.32
CA ASP A 79 -3.12 -1.57 10.61
C ASP A 79 -2.22 -1.96 9.44
N TYR A 80 -1.52 -3.07 9.56
CA TYR A 80 -0.67 -3.58 8.49
C TYR A 80 -0.76 -5.11 8.40
N LEU A 81 -0.38 -5.64 7.24
CA LEU A 81 -0.19 -7.06 6.98
C LEU A 81 1.28 -7.31 6.59
N TYR A 82 1.88 -8.29 7.18
CA TYR A 82 3.29 -8.64 6.99
C TYR A 82 3.46 -10.14 7.10
N ALA A 83 3.98 -10.79 6.05
CA ALA A 83 4.13 -12.24 6.03
C ALA A 83 5.21 -12.73 6.99
N ASN A 84 6.20 -11.89 7.30
CA ASN A 84 7.31 -12.18 8.21
C ASN A 84 8.09 -13.44 7.79
N LEU A 85 8.46 -13.50 6.51
CA LEU A 85 9.26 -14.59 5.97
C LEU A 85 10.73 -14.41 6.33
N LEU A 86 11.52 -15.49 6.24
CA LEU A 86 12.94 -15.44 6.52
C LEU A 86 13.71 -14.49 5.58
N CYS A 87 13.20 -14.28 4.36
CA CYS A 87 13.80 -13.34 3.41
C CYS A 87 13.40 -11.88 3.65
N GLN A 88 12.53 -11.61 4.60
CA GLN A 88 12.07 -10.26 4.91
C GLN A 88 12.74 -9.71 6.19
N PRO A 89 13.11 -8.42 6.21
CA PRO A 89 13.14 -7.50 5.08
C PRO A 89 14.36 -7.79 4.18
N CYS A 90 14.22 -7.55 2.88
CA CYS A 90 15.32 -7.75 1.94
C CYS A 90 15.94 -6.44 1.43
N ASP A 91 15.25 -5.31 1.64
CA ASP A 91 15.75 -3.99 1.26
C ASP A 91 15.08 -2.91 2.11
N ILE A 92 15.86 -1.92 2.51
CA ILE A 92 15.38 -0.80 3.33
C ILE A 92 14.44 0.13 2.57
N HIS A 93 14.61 0.25 1.25
CA HIS A 93 13.79 1.12 0.40
C HIS A 93 12.76 0.36 -0.45
N GLY A 94 12.78 -0.96 -0.43
CA GLY A 94 11.86 -1.78 -1.21
C GLY A 94 12.13 -1.74 -2.72
N LYS A 95 13.29 -1.30 -3.16
CA LYS A 95 13.65 -1.15 -4.58
C LYS A 95 14.45 -2.32 -5.14
N LYS A 96 14.96 -3.20 -4.27
CA LYS A 96 15.76 -4.33 -4.67
C LYS A 96 14.88 -5.39 -5.34
N GLU A 97 15.37 -5.96 -6.45
CA GLU A 97 14.68 -7.07 -7.11
C GLU A 97 14.64 -8.31 -6.21
N CYS A 98 13.52 -9.03 -6.22
CA CYS A 98 13.37 -10.25 -5.45
C CYS A 98 14.37 -11.31 -5.92
N LYS A 99 15.24 -11.78 -5.01
CA LYS A 99 16.24 -12.81 -5.32
C LYS A 99 15.62 -14.17 -5.72
N PHE A 100 14.42 -14.44 -5.25
CA PHE A 100 13.66 -15.65 -5.59
C PHE A 100 12.77 -15.46 -6.82
N LYS A 101 12.63 -14.22 -7.31
CA LYS A 101 11.83 -13.83 -8.48
C LYS A 101 10.34 -14.21 -8.39
N ASP A 102 9.84 -14.60 -7.23
CA ASP A 102 8.45 -15.01 -7.03
C ASP A 102 7.64 -14.07 -6.13
N TYR A 103 8.30 -13.09 -5.51
CA TYR A 103 7.66 -12.12 -4.60
C TYR A 103 6.74 -12.80 -3.57
N ARG A 104 7.23 -13.92 -2.98
CA ARG A 104 6.47 -14.74 -2.02
C ARG A 104 5.97 -13.97 -0.81
N CYS A 105 6.63 -12.85 -0.46
CA CYS A 105 6.20 -11.96 0.61
C CYS A 105 4.82 -11.34 0.35
N PHE A 106 4.49 -11.08 -0.91
CA PHE A 106 3.17 -10.60 -1.29
C PHE A 106 2.19 -11.75 -1.51
N SER A 107 2.60 -12.81 -2.18
CA SER A 107 1.71 -13.96 -2.43
C SER A 107 1.30 -14.71 -1.16
N ALA A 108 2.08 -14.60 -0.08
CA ALA A 108 1.72 -15.14 1.22
C ALA A 108 0.56 -14.39 1.89
N ILE A 109 0.24 -13.19 1.42
CA ILE A 109 -0.89 -12.39 1.92
C ILE A 109 -2.00 -12.48 0.87
N SER A 110 -3.03 -13.29 1.15
CA SER A 110 -4.11 -13.51 0.19
C SER A 110 -5.02 -12.28 0.07
N PRO A 111 -5.71 -12.08 -1.08
CA PRO A 111 -6.73 -11.03 -1.21
C PRO A 111 -7.82 -11.15 -0.15
N GLU A 112 -8.18 -12.36 0.27
CA GLU A 112 -9.19 -12.61 1.31
C GLU A 112 -8.74 -12.06 2.65
N LYS A 113 -7.47 -12.22 3.03
CA LYS A 113 -6.90 -11.64 4.26
C LYS A 113 -6.93 -10.12 4.22
N VAL A 114 -6.60 -9.53 3.08
CA VAL A 114 -6.66 -8.07 2.88
C VAL A 114 -8.10 -7.59 3.05
N TYR A 115 -9.05 -8.26 2.44
CA TYR A 115 -10.47 -7.91 2.53
C TYR A 115 -10.98 -8.00 3.98
N GLU A 116 -10.73 -9.09 4.68
CA GLU A 116 -11.14 -9.27 6.07
C GLU A 116 -10.57 -8.17 6.98
N LYS A 117 -9.29 -7.86 6.82
CA LYS A 117 -8.65 -6.80 7.61
C LYS A 117 -9.23 -5.43 7.25
N ALA A 118 -9.46 -5.16 5.97
CA ALA A 118 -10.04 -3.90 5.51
C ALA A 118 -11.43 -3.67 6.10
N VAL A 119 -12.28 -4.70 6.09
CA VAL A 119 -13.64 -4.63 6.65
C VAL A 119 -13.58 -4.35 8.15
N SER A 120 -12.61 -4.89 8.87
CA SER A 120 -12.46 -4.65 10.31
C SER A 120 -12.07 -3.21 10.65
N LEU A 121 -11.53 -2.44 9.67
CA LEU A 121 -11.05 -1.08 9.86
C LEU A 121 -12.06 0.01 9.47
N VAL A 122 -13.11 -0.34 8.76
CA VAL A 122 -14.15 0.62 8.32
C VAL A 122 -15.41 0.59 9.17
#